data_8526e39e992add692bc3f0dba7c31683
#
_entry.id   8526e39e992add692bc3f0dba7c31683
#
_cell.length_a   1.000
_cell.length_b   1.000
_cell.length_c   1.000
_cell.angle_alpha   90.00
_cell.angle_beta   90.00
_cell.angle_gamma   90.00
#
_symmetry.space_group_name_H-M   'P 1'
#
loop_
_entity.id
_entity.type
_entity.pdbx_description
1 polymer ?
#
loop_
_entity_poly.entity_id
_entity_poly.type
_entity_poly.pdbx_seq_one_letter_code
_entity_poly.pdbx_strand_id
1 'polypeptide(L)'
;MQEGIRMRVISTSHRSHKTMLPWLVSFGLFMENLDSTVINTAIPQMAHTLAVNPLSLKLAVTSYLLSLVLFMPISGYLADKLGTKRIFISAITVFTFGSLLCGLSTSLTMLIIARIIQGIGGAMMVPTGRLILVKTFEKSAMVNALSNMAVIGQIGPAFGPLLGGALTSYLSWHWVFLINLPIGVLGIFFAYRWIDENHTAQTPSFDIKGFILFGLGLVTINLFLSLADNRLISLKLLEVSLAIGIISLVTYYFYAKNKTYPMISFSPFKTHTFKVAVLGSLWIRITVNSLPFILPLLLQINFGYSAFISGLLILPYGLGLISAKFIIKSLLRYLGYRRILLINPCIIALIVLYFAYLNPMSSIFLIAFLCFFAGLVCSIQFSSMQTLNYIDIQDQEKSQASSLASVFQQLAMNLGVCLTALSLEFFNVPLQPQKTLISLHAFHSSFVFLALVAASSTIVFQMLKKTAGLNALQTT
;
A
#
# COMPACT_ATOMS: atom_id res chain seq x y z
N MET A 1 37.56 -16.97 36.80
CA MET A 1 37.02 -15.61 36.87
C MET A 1 36.94 -14.93 35.47
N GLN A 2 37.90 -15.15 34.58
CA GLN A 2 37.88 -14.57 33.20
C GLN A 2 36.84 -15.19 32.26
N GLU A 3 36.52 -16.47 32.36
CA GLU A 3 35.46 -17.11 31.53
C GLU A 3 34.05 -16.65 31.91
N GLY A 4 33.78 -16.41 33.20
CA GLY A 4 32.47 -15.90 33.65
C GLY A 4 32.19 -14.48 33.20
N ILE A 5 33.23 -13.64 33.01
CA ILE A 5 33.11 -12.27 32.50
C ILE A 5 32.87 -12.29 30.99
N ARG A 6 33.54 -13.16 30.24
CA ARG A 6 33.30 -13.33 28.78
C ARG A 6 31.88 -13.82 28.47
N MET A 7 31.36 -14.79 29.21
CA MET A 7 29.98 -15.27 29.02
C MET A 7 28.93 -14.19 29.37
N ARG A 8 29.13 -13.38 30.39
CA ARG A 8 28.23 -12.26 30.73
C ARG A 8 28.25 -11.15 29.69
N VAL A 9 29.41 -10.80 29.13
CA VAL A 9 29.53 -9.78 28.10
C VAL A 9 28.92 -10.25 26.78
N ILE A 10 29.05 -11.53 26.43
CA ILE A 10 28.43 -12.11 25.23
C ILE A 10 26.90 -12.20 25.41
N SER A 11 26.38 -12.55 26.60
CA SER A 11 24.95 -12.66 26.85
C SER A 11 24.23 -11.29 26.91
N THR A 12 24.90 -10.25 27.39
CA THR A 12 24.35 -8.90 27.43
C THR A 12 24.34 -8.24 26.03
N SER A 13 25.35 -8.50 25.20
CA SER A 13 25.39 -8.04 23.80
C SER A 13 24.27 -8.68 22.97
N HIS A 14 24.04 -9.98 23.10
CA HIS A 14 22.97 -10.67 22.38
C HIS A 14 21.55 -10.24 22.81
N ARG A 15 21.34 -9.90 24.09
CA ARG A 15 20.06 -9.36 24.55
C ARG A 15 19.78 -7.95 24.02
N SER A 16 20.79 -7.10 23.93
CA SER A 16 20.65 -5.73 23.42
C SER A 16 20.27 -5.70 21.94
N HIS A 17 20.81 -6.61 21.12
CA HIS A 17 20.48 -6.66 19.68
C HIS A 17 19.06 -7.09 19.38
N LYS A 18 18.52 -8.04 20.16
CA LYS A 18 17.14 -8.53 19.98
C LYS A 18 16.09 -7.42 20.21
N THR A 19 16.32 -6.51 21.17
CA THR A 19 15.38 -5.41 21.43
C THR A 19 15.35 -4.36 20.33
N MET A 20 16.40 -4.26 19.50
CA MET A 20 16.48 -3.31 18.38
C MET A 20 15.91 -3.86 17.06
N LEU A 21 15.75 -5.17 16.93
CA LEU A 21 15.23 -5.80 15.70
C LEU A 21 13.84 -5.31 15.27
N PRO A 22 12.84 -5.15 16.18
CA PRO A 22 11.55 -4.62 15.79
C PRO A 22 11.64 -3.20 15.19
N TRP A 23 12.51 -2.36 15.73
CA TRP A 23 12.76 -1.01 15.19
C TRP A 23 13.39 -1.06 13.82
N LEU A 24 14.42 -1.90 13.63
CA LEU A 24 15.08 -2.06 12.33
C LEU A 24 14.10 -2.53 11.23
N VAL A 25 13.31 -3.55 11.54
CA VAL A 25 12.30 -4.06 10.59
C VAL A 25 11.24 -3.01 10.31
N SER A 26 10.86 -2.24 11.33
CA SER A 26 9.89 -1.15 11.20
C SER A 26 10.40 -0.04 10.27
N PHE A 27 11.70 0.23 10.22
CA PHE A 27 12.28 1.18 9.27
C PHE A 27 12.03 0.76 7.82
N GLY A 28 12.13 -0.55 7.49
CA GLY A 28 11.80 -1.04 6.15
C GLY A 28 10.34 -0.77 5.79
N LEU A 29 9.39 -1.05 6.70
CA LEU A 29 7.97 -0.75 6.49
C LEU A 29 7.70 0.76 6.41
N PHE A 30 8.38 1.55 7.23
CA PHE A 30 8.30 3.01 7.20
C PHE A 30 8.76 3.56 5.86
N MET A 31 9.92 3.11 5.35
CA MET A 31 10.46 3.51 4.04
C MET A 31 9.49 3.20 2.91
N GLU A 32 8.94 1.98 2.85
CA GLU A 32 7.98 1.57 1.82
C GLU A 32 6.71 2.44 1.85
N ASN A 33 6.15 2.63 3.04
CA ASN A 33 4.93 3.41 3.21
C ASN A 33 5.14 4.92 3.01
N LEU A 34 6.28 5.46 3.44
CA LEU A 34 6.65 6.86 3.21
C LEU A 34 6.80 7.12 1.71
N ASP A 35 7.56 6.27 1.00
CA ASP A 35 7.81 6.39 -0.43
C ASP A 35 6.53 6.35 -1.26
N SER A 36 5.59 5.47 -0.89
CA SER A 36 4.30 5.34 -1.58
C SER A 36 3.38 6.57 -1.43
N THR A 37 3.59 7.39 -0.40
CA THR A 37 2.71 8.53 -0.09
C THR A 37 3.34 9.88 -0.37
N VAL A 38 4.65 10.00 -0.15
CA VAL A 38 5.45 11.23 -0.35
C VAL A 38 5.40 11.71 -1.81
N ILE A 39 5.38 10.80 -2.77
CA ILE A 39 5.37 11.10 -4.21
C ILE A 39 4.13 11.88 -4.64
N ASN A 40 2.98 11.65 -3.99
CA ASN A 40 1.70 12.18 -4.46
C ASN A 40 1.65 13.73 -4.44
N THR A 41 2.28 14.35 -3.45
CA THR A 41 2.37 15.83 -3.36
C THR A 41 3.38 16.44 -4.34
N ALA A 42 4.30 15.62 -4.88
CA ALA A 42 5.29 16.05 -5.85
C ALA A 42 4.81 15.96 -7.32
N ILE A 43 3.69 15.26 -7.59
CA ILE A 43 3.20 15.00 -8.95
C ILE A 43 3.11 16.25 -9.81
N PRO A 44 2.51 17.38 -9.38
CA PRO A 44 2.40 18.57 -10.24
C PRO A 44 3.77 19.15 -10.61
N GLN A 45 4.74 19.20 -9.68
CA GLN A 45 6.09 19.69 -9.97
C GLN A 45 6.86 18.73 -10.86
N MET A 46 6.74 17.42 -10.64
CA MET A 46 7.32 16.40 -11.53
C MET A 46 6.78 16.52 -12.95
N ALA A 47 5.47 16.70 -13.10
CA ALA A 47 4.82 16.88 -14.40
C ALA A 47 5.38 18.10 -15.13
N HIS A 48 5.52 19.22 -14.43
CA HIS A 48 6.10 20.45 -14.98
C HIS A 48 7.56 20.24 -15.41
N THR A 49 8.39 19.65 -14.54
CA THR A 49 9.83 19.45 -14.79
C THR A 49 10.09 18.44 -15.92
N LEU A 50 9.30 17.37 -15.98
CA LEU A 50 9.42 16.32 -17.00
C LEU A 50 8.64 16.65 -18.28
N ALA A 51 7.98 17.81 -18.35
CA ALA A 51 7.15 18.28 -19.47
C ALA A 51 6.09 17.23 -19.89
N VAL A 52 5.39 16.62 -18.93
CA VAL A 52 4.34 15.61 -19.14
C VAL A 52 3.03 16.02 -18.49
N ASN A 53 1.93 15.40 -18.91
CA ASN A 53 0.65 15.56 -18.24
C ASN A 53 0.74 14.99 -16.79
N PRO A 54 0.22 15.70 -15.76
CA PRO A 54 0.19 15.20 -14.39
C PRO A 54 -0.44 13.80 -14.26
N LEU A 55 -1.47 13.49 -15.04
CA LEU A 55 -2.10 12.17 -15.03
C LEU A 55 -1.20 11.06 -15.60
N SER A 56 -0.23 11.37 -16.46
CA SER A 56 0.75 10.38 -16.94
C SER A 56 1.68 9.87 -15.84
N LEU A 57 1.87 10.63 -14.78
CA LEU A 57 2.66 10.19 -13.60
C LEU A 57 1.99 9.07 -12.81
N LYS A 58 0.70 8.76 -13.08
CA LYS A 58 0.08 7.52 -12.60
C LYS A 58 0.93 6.29 -12.95
N LEU A 59 1.63 6.28 -14.10
CA LEU A 59 2.50 5.18 -14.52
C LEU A 59 3.68 4.98 -13.57
N ALA A 60 4.27 6.04 -13.04
CA ALA A 60 5.35 5.95 -12.06
C ALA A 60 4.85 5.41 -10.70
N VAL A 61 3.64 5.78 -10.28
CA VAL A 61 3.02 5.26 -9.05
C VAL A 61 2.60 3.81 -9.21
N THR A 62 1.89 3.49 -10.30
CA THR A 62 1.32 2.16 -10.52
C THR A 62 2.37 1.11 -10.87
N SER A 63 3.47 1.47 -11.56
CA SER A 63 4.58 0.55 -11.83
C SER A 63 5.28 0.08 -10.55
N TYR A 64 5.45 0.97 -9.57
CA TYR A 64 5.95 0.62 -8.24
C TYR A 64 4.99 -0.33 -7.52
N LEU A 65 3.69 0.02 -7.44
CA LEU A 65 2.68 -0.81 -6.78
C LEU A 65 2.52 -2.17 -7.45
N LEU A 66 2.59 -2.22 -8.78
CA LEU A 66 2.56 -3.47 -9.53
C LEU A 66 3.76 -4.35 -9.20
N SER A 67 4.96 -3.77 -9.12
CA SER A 67 6.17 -4.50 -8.73
C SER A 67 6.05 -5.06 -7.31
N LEU A 68 5.45 -4.32 -6.36
CA LEU A 68 5.16 -4.83 -5.02
C LEU A 68 4.27 -6.08 -5.08
N VAL A 69 3.17 -6.04 -5.85
CA VAL A 69 2.25 -7.19 -5.97
C VAL A 69 2.94 -8.40 -6.55
N LEU A 70 3.73 -8.22 -7.60
CA LEU A 70 4.38 -9.31 -8.33
C LEU A 70 5.46 -10.00 -7.51
N PHE A 71 6.31 -9.23 -6.85
CA PHE A 71 7.50 -9.77 -6.19
C PHE A 71 7.29 -10.10 -4.71
N MET A 72 6.22 -9.61 -4.07
CA MET A 72 5.91 -9.93 -2.68
C MET A 72 5.78 -11.44 -2.40
N PRO A 73 5.11 -12.26 -3.23
CA PRO A 73 5.02 -13.71 -2.98
C PRO A 73 6.36 -14.45 -3.10
N ILE A 74 7.33 -13.90 -3.85
CA ILE A 74 8.66 -14.50 -4.02
C ILE A 74 9.50 -14.34 -2.76
N SER A 75 9.25 -13.28 -1.98
CA SER A 75 10.08 -12.90 -0.83
C SER A 75 10.21 -14.01 0.21
N GLY A 76 9.12 -14.72 0.52
CA GLY A 76 9.11 -15.84 1.46
C GLY A 76 9.99 -17.00 1.00
N TYR A 77 9.83 -17.40 -0.27
CA TYR A 77 10.66 -18.46 -0.85
C TYR A 77 12.16 -18.11 -0.84
N LEU A 78 12.50 -16.89 -1.25
CA LEU A 78 13.89 -16.44 -1.27
C LEU A 78 14.45 -16.33 0.16
N ALA A 79 13.68 -15.85 1.11
CA ALA A 79 14.09 -15.73 2.50
C ALA A 79 14.34 -17.10 3.15
N ASP A 80 13.54 -18.12 2.81
CA ASP A 80 13.75 -19.48 3.29
C ASP A 80 14.94 -20.17 2.60
N LYS A 81 15.16 -19.92 1.32
CA LYS A 81 16.24 -20.55 0.55
C LYS A 81 17.61 -19.90 0.78
N LEU A 82 17.68 -18.57 0.81
CA LEU A 82 18.95 -17.81 0.86
C LEU A 82 19.25 -17.22 2.25
N GLY A 83 18.29 -17.33 3.18
CA GLY A 83 18.37 -16.75 4.51
C GLY A 83 17.73 -15.36 4.61
N THR A 84 17.06 -15.11 5.73
CA THR A 84 16.30 -13.88 5.97
C THR A 84 17.18 -12.63 6.01
N LYS A 85 18.39 -12.73 6.59
CA LYS A 85 19.36 -11.62 6.64
C LYS A 85 19.78 -11.15 5.25
N ARG A 86 20.21 -12.09 4.41
CA ARG A 86 20.68 -11.77 3.04
C ARG A 86 19.57 -11.12 2.22
N ILE A 87 18.37 -11.69 2.27
CA ILE A 87 17.24 -11.17 1.50
C ILE A 87 16.81 -9.81 2.01
N PHE A 88 16.79 -9.58 3.33
CA PHE A 88 16.42 -8.28 3.88
C PHE A 88 17.42 -7.18 3.50
N ILE A 89 18.72 -7.46 3.59
CA ILE A 89 19.80 -6.54 3.17
C ILE A 89 19.71 -6.27 1.66
N SER A 90 19.56 -7.31 0.84
CA SER A 90 19.42 -7.15 -0.61
C SER A 90 18.18 -6.33 -0.98
N ALA A 91 17.06 -6.54 -0.27
CA ALA A 91 15.82 -5.79 -0.47
C ALA A 91 16.01 -4.29 -0.21
N ILE A 92 16.62 -3.93 0.93
CA ILE A 92 16.92 -2.51 1.25
C ILE A 92 17.91 -1.94 0.23
N THR A 93 18.93 -2.72 -0.19
CA THR A 93 19.93 -2.27 -1.18
C THR A 93 19.27 -1.97 -2.53
N VAL A 94 18.44 -2.89 -3.05
CA VAL A 94 17.72 -2.70 -4.32
C VAL A 94 16.74 -1.54 -4.23
N PHE A 95 16.01 -1.41 -3.12
CA PHE A 95 15.10 -0.28 -2.88
C PHE A 95 15.85 1.06 -2.88
N THR A 96 16.96 1.15 -2.13
CA THR A 96 17.78 2.36 -2.02
C THR A 96 18.42 2.74 -3.34
N PHE A 97 18.92 1.75 -4.10
CA PHE A 97 19.44 1.95 -5.45
C PHE A 97 18.35 2.43 -6.41
N GLY A 98 17.18 1.79 -6.40
CA GLY A 98 16.02 2.25 -7.18
C GLY A 98 15.62 3.67 -6.81
N SER A 99 15.66 4.03 -5.53
CA SER A 99 15.38 5.39 -5.03
C SER A 99 16.40 6.41 -5.55
N LEU A 100 17.69 6.04 -5.59
CA LEU A 100 18.73 6.88 -6.21
C LEU A 100 18.43 7.10 -7.70
N LEU A 101 18.09 6.04 -8.44
CA LEU A 101 17.73 6.17 -9.87
C LEU A 101 16.48 7.05 -10.08
N CYS A 102 15.48 6.94 -9.21
CA CYS A 102 14.33 7.83 -9.23
C CYS A 102 14.73 9.29 -9.00
N GLY A 103 15.59 9.54 -8.01
CA GLY A 103 16.10 10.87 -7.72
C GLY A 103 17.02 11.46 -8.80
N LEU A 104 17.56 10.65 -9.70
CA LEU A 104 18.37 11.09 -10.83
C LEU A 104 17.61 11.09 -12.15
N SER A 105 16.32 10.75 -12.16
CA SER A 105 15.56 10.60 -13.39
C SER A 105 15.26 11.96 -14.06
N THR A 106 15.48 12.03 -15.37
CA THR A 106 15.26 13.20 -16.23
C THR A 106 14.11 13.02 -17.21
N SER A 107 13.49 11.83 -17.22
CA SER A 107 12.35 11.52 -18.08
C SER A 107 11.35 10.60 -17.36
N LEU A 108 10.08 10.63 -17.80
CA LEU A 108 9.05 9.74 -17.27
C LEU A 108 9.42 8.26 -17.45
N THR A 109 10.00 7.89 -18.60
CA THR A 109 10.40 6.50 -18.87
C THR A 109 11.50 6.03 -17.90
N MET A 110 12.52 6.88 -17.67
CA MET A 110 13.57 6.57 -16.70
C MET A 110 12.98 6.41 -15.29
N LEU A 111 12.07 7.31 -14.90
CA LEU A 111 11.39 7.24 -13.63
C LEU A 111 10.58 5.94 -13.49
N ILE A 112 9.82 5.53 -14.51
CA ILE A 112 9.05 4.27 -14.48
C ILE A 112 9.98 3.06 -14.28
N ILE A 113 11.08 2.98 -15.02
CA ILE A 113 12.05 1.89 -14.88
C ILE A 113 12.67 1.87 -13.47
N ALA A 114 13.07 3.05 -12.97
CA ALA A 114 13.59 3.19 -11.62
C ALA A 114 12.57 2.77 -10.55
N ARG A 115 11.29 3.11 -10.72
CA ARG A 115 10.17 2.71 -9.85
C ARG A 115 9.93 1.20 -9.86
N ILE A 116 10.10 0.53 -11.00
CA ILE A 116 10.03 -0.94 -11.08
C ILE A 116 11.15 -1.55 -10.23
N ILE A 117 12.40 -1.08 -10.38
CA ILE A 117 13.54 -1.57 -9.60
C ILE A 117 13.31 -1.32 -8.10
N GLN A 118 12.88 -0.13 -7.73
CA GLN A 118 12.57 0.23 -6.35
C GLN A 118 11.45 -0.66 -5.77
N GLY A 119 10.40 -0.93 -6.54
CA GLY A 119 9.30 -1.80 -6.15
C GLY A 119 9.71 -3.26 -5.94
N ILE A 120 10.67 -3.78 -6.71
CA ILE A 120 11.24 -5.12 -6.48
C ILE A 120 11.91 -5.18 -5.10
N GLY A 121 12.67 -4.16 -4.71
CA GLY A 121 13.26 -4.06 -3.38
C GLY A 121 12.18 -3.97 -2.29
N GLY A 122 11.22 -3.05 -2.44
CA GLY A 122 10.11 -2.83 -1.50
C GLY A 122 9.31 -4.10 -1.24
N ALA A 123 8.99 -4.85 -2.29
CA ALA A 123 8.22 -6.10 -2.20
C ALA A 123 8.81 -7.14 -1.23
N MET A 124 10.12 -7.12 -1.05
CA MET A 124 10.81 -8.11 -0.21
C MET A 124 11.09 -7.61 1.21
N MET A 125 11.08 -6.28 1.46
CA MET A 125 11.43 -5.72 2.77
C MET A 125 10.44 -6.13 3.86
N VAL A 126 9.16 -5.87 3.66
CA VAL A 126 8.13 -6.06 4.69
C VAL A 126 7.88 -7.53 5.02
N PRO A 127 7.67 -8.45 4.05
CA PRO A 127 7.45 -9.86 4.36
C PRO A 127 8.68 -10.50 5.02
N THR A 128 9.88 -10.19 4.52
CA THR A 128 11.13 -10.72 5.10
C THR A 128 11.36 -10.17 6.50
N GLY A 129 11.08 -8.89 6.73
CA GLY A 129 11.14 -8.27 8.05
C GLY A 129 10.19 -8.93 9.06
N ARG A 130 8.94 -9.20 8.67
CA ARG A 130 8.00 -9.97 9.50
C ARG A 130 8.54 -11.36 9.83
N LEU A 131 9.12 -12.04 8.84
CA LEU A 131 9.68 -13.37 9.02
C LEU A 131 10.86 -13.36 10.01
N ILE A 132 11.72 -12.32 9.97
CA ILE A 132 12.79 -12.11 10.95
C ILE A 132 12.21 -12.02 12.35
N LEU A 133 11.17 -11.21 12.58
CA LEU A 133 10.53 -11.07 13.88
C LEU A 133 9.91 -12.39 14.37
N VAL A 134 9.19 -13.09 13.50
CA VAL A 134 8.56 -14.39 13.82
C VAL A 134 9.59 -15.46 14.18
N LYS A 135 10.75 -15.50 13.50
CA LYS A 135 11.82 -16.46 13.78
C LYS A 135 12.66 -16.11 15.02
N THR A 136 12.67 -14.84 15.44
CA THR A 136 13.54 -14.36 16.53
C THR A 136 12.83 -14.31 17.89
N PHE A 137 11.53 -14.04 17.91
CA PHE A 137 10.77 -13.83 19.13
C PHE A 137 9.85 -15.00 19.46
N GLU A 138 9.72 -15.31 20.76
CA GLU A 138 8.71 -16.23 21.28
C GLU A 138 7.30 -15.63 21.13
N LYS A 139 6.26 -16.49 21.12
CA LYS A 139 4.88 -16.09 20.82
C LYS A 139 4.39 -14.84 21.59
N SER A 140 4.70 -14.70 22.86
CA SER A 140 4.28 -13.57 23.70
C SER A 140 4.95 -12.24 23.29
N ALA A 141 6.27 -12.27 23.03
CA ALA A 141 7.05 -11.10 22.62
C ALA A 141 6.84 -10.74 21.14
N MET A 142 6.56 -11.74 20.29
CA MET A 142 6.30 -11.58 18.86
C MET A 142 5.10 -10.66 18.60
N VAL A 143 4.01 -10.78 19.36
CA VAL A 143 2.82 -9.93 19.20
C VAL A 143 3.18 -8.46 19.41
N ASN A 144 3.95 -8.16 20.44
CA ASN A 144 4.40 -6.80 20.72
C ASN A 144 5.35 -6.28 19.64
N ALA A 145 6.28 -7.12 19.15
CA ALA A 145 7.21 -6.75 18.08
C ALA A 145 6.48 -6.42 16.77
N LEU A 146 5.50 -7.22 16.36
CA LEU A 146 4.66 -6.97 15.18
C LEU A 146 3.75 -5.75 15.35
N SER A 147 3.24 -5.52 16.56
CA SER A 147 2.42 -4.33 16.85
C SER A 147 3.26 -3.06 16.74
N ASN A 148 4.47 -3.05 17.29
CA ASN A 148 5.40 -1.91 17.16
C ASN A 148 5.76 -1.64 15.70
N MET A 149 6.04 -2.69 14.93
CA MET A 149 6.27 -2.58 13.50
C MET A 149 5.09 -1.90 12.77
N ALA A 150 3.87 -2.31 13.08
CA ALA A 150 2.67 -1.75 12.46
C ALA A 150 2.45 -0.27 12.83
N VAL A 151 2.74 0.12 14.09
CA VAL A 151 2.62 1.52 14.54
C VAL A 151 3.59 2.43 13.78
N ILE A 152 4.88 2.04 13.72
CA ILE A 152 5.92 2.82 13.03
C ILE A 152 5.61 2.90 11.54
N GLY A 153 5.16 1.79 10.93
CA GLY A 153 4.77 1.77 9.52
C GLY A 153 3.65 2.75 9.16
N GLN A 154 2.78 3.12 10.11
CA GLN A 154 1.72 4.10 9.88
C GLN A 154 2.18 5.56 9.97
N ILE A 155 3.36 5.83 10.53
CA ILE A 155 3.93 7.18 10.55
C ILE A 155 4.24 7.64 9.11
N GLY A 156 4.72 6.74 8.24
CA GLY A 156 5.00 7.05 6.84
C GLY A 156 3.80 7.67 6.11
N PRO A 157 2.66 6.98 6.00
CA PRO A 157 1.46 7.53 5.36
C PRO A 157 0.91 8.79 6.04
N ALA A 158 1.07 8.91 7.37
CA ALA A 158 0.58 10.07 8.10
C ALA A 158 1.37 11.35 7.77
N PHE A 159 2.69 11.27 7.74
CA PHE A 159 3.56 12.42 7.52
C PHE A 159 4.07 12.54 6.07
N GLY A 160 3.87 11.49 5.24
CA GLY A 160 4.34 11.47 3.85
C GLY A 160 3.92 12.69 3.03
N PRO A 161 2.64 13.07 2.98
CA PRO A 161 2.20 14.24 2.23
C PRO A 161 2.84 15.55 2.69
N LEU A 162 3.02 15.74 4.01
CA LEU A 162 3.68 16.92 4.56
C LEU A 162 5.17 16.95 4.20
N LEU A 163 5.88 15.83 4.38
CA LEU A 163 7.30 15.72 4.02
C LEU A 163 7.50 15.89 2.52
N GLY A 164 6.67 15.25 1.71
CA GLY A 164 6.72 15.39 0.25
C GLY A 164 6.45 16.81 -0.20
N GLY A 165 5.47 17.46 0.40
CA GLY A 165 5.16 18.86 0.16
C GLY A 165 6.31 19.80 0.54
N ALA A 166 6.95 19.57 1.71
CA ALA A 166 8.11 20.35 2.16
C ALA A 166 9.32 20.16 1.24
N LEU A 167 9.69 18.91 0.95
CA LEU A 167 10.83 18.60 0.08
C LEU A 167 10.64 19.19 -1.33
N THR A 168 9.42 19.08 -1.86
CA THR A 168 9.08 19.60 -3.19
C THR A 168 9.09 21.14 -3.23
N SER A 169 8.57 21.80 -2.19
CA SER A 169 8.48 23.26 -2.17
C SER A 169 9.81 23.97 -1.87
N TYR A 170 10.63 23.42 -0.97
CA TYR A 170 11.85 24.07 -0.50
C TYR A 170 13.14 23.59 -1.18
N LEU A 171 13.11 22.37 -1.75
CA LEU A 171 14.25 21.78 -2.45
C LEU A 171 13.87 21.48 -3.90
N SER A 172 13.53 20.21 -4.19
CA SER A 172 13.01 19.76 -5.47
C SER A 172 12.33 18.40 -5.30
N TRP A 173 11.49 18.01 -6.26
CA TRP A 173 10.82 16.71 -6.23
C TRP A 173 11.80 15.51 -6.19
N HIS A 174 13.03 15.66 -6.66
CA HIS A 174 14.07 14.62 -6.60
C HIS A 174 14.35 14.17 -5.16
N TRP A 175 14.29 15.10 -4.21
CA TRP A 175 14.52 14.82 -2.79
C TRP A 175 13.47 13.93 -2.15
N VAL A 176 12.29 13.81 -2.76
CA VAL A 176 11.26 12.85 -2.37
C VAL A 176 11.80 11.41 -2.40
N PHE A 177 12.69 11.14 -3.34
CA PHE A 177 13.37 9.85 -3.45
C PHE A 177 14.70 9.82 -2.70
N LEU A 178 15.51 10.87 -2.82
CA LEU A 178 16.84 10.93 -2.20
C LEU A 178 16.82 10.84 -0.68
N ILE A 179 15.72 11.21 -0.02
CA ILE A 179 15.54 11.05 1.44
C ILE A 179 15.66 9.58 1.90
N ASN A 180 15.36 8.64 1.02
CA ASN A 180 15.48 7.21 1.32
C ASN A 180 16.94 6.72 1.37
N LEU A 181 17.90 7.45 0.78
CA LEU A 181 19.29 7.02 0.72
C LEU A 181 19.96 6.95 2.10
N PRO A 182 19.97 8.01 2.92
CA PRO A 182 20.55 7.93 4.25
C PRO A 182 19.87 6.89 5.13
N ILE A 183 18.54 6.77 5.03
CA ILE A 183 17.77 5.78 5.79
C ILE A 183 18.14 4.36 5.34
N GLY A 184 18.24 4.13 4.03
CA GLY A 184 18.62 2.83 3.45
C GLY A 184 20.04 2.41 3.82
N VAL A 185 21.02 3.32 3.74
CA VAL A 185 22.41 3.03 4.14
C VAL A 185 22.49 2.65 5.63
N LEU A 186 21.82 3.40 6.51
CA LEU A 186 21.73 3.06 7.93
C LEU A 186 20.99 1.73 8.14
N GLY A 187 19.92 1.49 7.41
CA GLY A 187 19.18 0.22 7.45
C GLY A 187 20.05 -0.98 7.07
N ILE A 188 20.84 -0.88 6.01
CA ILE A 188 21.79 -1.92 5.57
C ILE A 188 22.85 -2.17 6.65
N PHE A 189 23.44 -1.09 7.19
CA PHE A 189 24.46 -1.18 8.23
C PHE A 189 23.94 -1.90 9.48
N PHE A 190 22.78 -1.50 9.98
CA PHE A 190 22.18 -2.13 11.17
C PHE A 190 21.67 -3.54 10.89
N ALA A 191 21.12 -3.81 9.69
CA ALA A 191 20.71 -5.15 9.29
C ALA A 191 21.91 -6.12 9.26
N TYR A 192 23.04 -5.67 8.71
CA TYR A 192 24.27 -6.46 8.71
C TYR A 192 24.74 -6.78 10.13
N ARG A 193 24.62 -5.84 11.06
CA ARG A 193 25.13 -5.94 12.44
C ARG A 193 24.22 -6.70 13.39
N TRP A 194 22.87 -6.58 13.23
CA TRP A 194 21.91 -7.04 14.24
C TRP A 194 21.10 -8.28 13.83
N ILE A 195 21.03 -8.61 12.55
CA ILE A 195 20.29 -9.80 12.11
C ILE A 195 21.24 -10.99 12.09
N ASP A 196 20.84 -12.06 12.78
CA ASP A 196 21.55 -13.33 12.72
C ASP A 196 21.21 -14.08 11.42
N GLU A 197 22.18 -14.84 10.89
CA GLU A 197 21.96 -15.63 9.68
C GLU A 197 21.24 -16.93 10.05
N ASN A 198 20.01 -17.07 9.55
CA ASN A 198 19.21 -18.29 9.77
C ASN A 198 18.94 -18.94 8.41
N HIS A 199 19.46 -20.14 8.22
CA HIS A 199 19.16 -20.99 7.06
C HIS A 199 18.11 -22.05 7.43
N THR A 200 17.07 -22.19 6.62
CA THR A 200 16.11 -23.31 6.72
C THR A 200 16.45 -24.33 5.62
N ALA A 201 16.67 -25.58 6.01
CA ALA A 201 17.35 -26.57 5.16
C ALA A 201 16.52 -27.16 4.01
N GLN A 202 15.20 -26.99 3.96
CA GLN A 202 14.37 -27.59 2.91
C GLN A 202 13.21 -26.65 2.53
N THR A 203 13.30 -26.08 1.33
CA THR A 203 12.20 -25.31 0.73
C THR A 203 11.65 -26.03 -0.50
N PRO A 204 10.30 -26.10 -0.66
CA PRO A 204 9.72 -26.61 -1.90
C PRO A 204 10.17 -25.77 -3.10
N SER A 205 10.16 -26.36 -4.29
CA SER A 205 10.55 -25.66 -5.52
C SER A 205 9.64 -24.45 -5.79
N PHE A 206 10.23 -23.34 -6.24
CA PHE A 206 9.44 -22.14 -6.59
C PHE A 206 8.52 -22.39 -7.77
N ASP A 207 7.34 -21.83 -7.70
CA ASP A 207 6.31 -21.94 -8.72
C ASP A 207 6.50 -20.93 -9.86
N ILE A 208 7.50 -21.19 -10.71
CA ILE A 208 7.85 -20.31 -11.85
C ILE A 208 6.65 -20.17 -12.82
N LYS A 209 5.94 -21.28 -13.12
CA LYS A 209 4.79 -21.23 -14.03
C LYS A 209 3.67 -20.38 -13.47
N GLY A 210 3.36 -20.56 -12.18
CA GLY A 210 2.36 -19.72 -11.49
C GLY A 210 2.78 -18.26 -11.46
N PHE A 211 4.06 -17.97 -11.23
CA PHE A 211 4.58 -16.59 -11.24
C PHE A 211 4.41 -15.93 -12.63
N ILE A 212 4.74 -16.63 -13.70
CA ILE A 212 4.60 -16.09 -15.07
C ILE A 212 3.13 -15.86 -15.40
N LEU A 213 2.25 -16.83 -15.15
CA LEU A 213 0.83 -16.69 -15.41
C LEU A 213 0.18 -15.56 -14.62
N PHE A 214 0.43 -15.51 -13.32
CA PHE A 214 -0.11 -14.47 -12.46
C PHE A 214 0.46 -13.10 -12.83
N GLY A 215 1.77 -13.02 -13.04
CA GLY A 215 2.47 -11.80 -13.40
C GLY A 215 2.01 -11.24 -14.74
N LEU A 216 1.93 -12.09 -15.79
CA LEU A 216 1.45 -11.69 -17.10
C LEU A 216 0.01 -11.14 -17.00
N GLY A 217 -0.84 -11.83 -16.24
CA GLY A 217 -2.21 -11.38 -16.03
C GLY A 217 -2.30 -9.99 -15.41
N LEU A 218 -1.55 -9.74 -14.35
CA LEU A 218 -1.56 -8.44 -13.66
C LEU A 218 -0.93 -7.33 -14.51
N VAL A 219 0.20 -7.61 -15.16
CA VAL A 219 0.90 -6.61 -16.00
C VAL A 219 0.01 -6.16 -17.14
N THR A 220 -0.63 -7.09 -17.86
CA THR A 220 -1.44 -6.75 -19.03
C THR A 220 -2.75 -6.04 -18.65
N ILE A 221 -3.39 -6.41 -17.53
CA ILE A 221 -4.55 -5.66 -17.01
C ILE A 221 -4.11 -4.25 -16.56
N ASN A 222 -2.96 -4.14 -15.89
CA ASN A 222 -2.46 -2.83 -15.47
C ASN A 222 -2.12 -1.94 -16.66
N LEU A 223 -1.52 -2.49 -17.72
CA LEU A 223 -1.26 -1.77 -18.97
C LEU A 223 -2.54 -1.27 -19.61
N PHE A 224 -3.57 -2.12 -19.68
CA PHE A 224 -4.90 -1.70 -20.14
C PHE A 224 -5.41 -0.50 -19.35
N LEU A 225 -5.48 -0.61 -18.02
CA LEU A 225 -6.00 0.46 -17.15
C LEU A 225 -5.16 1.74 -17.22
N SER A 226 -3.85 1.61 -17.36
CA SER A 226 -2.94 2.75 -17.35
C SER A 226 -2.82 3.47 -18.68
N LEU A 227 -3.15 2.78 -19.80
CA LEU A 227 -3.00 3.31 -21.16
C LEU A 227 -4.35 3.48 -21.88
N ALA A 228 -5.47 3.15 -21.23
CA ALA A 228 -6.81 3.24 -21.83
C ALA A 228 -7.20 4.67 -22.27
N ASP A 229 -6.59 5.68 -21.68
CA ASP A 229 -6.75 7.11 -22.00
C ASP A 229 -5.81 7.61 -23.12
N ASN A 230 -4.80 6.82 -23.48
CA ASN A 230 -3.81 7.23 -24.48
C ASN A 230 -4.34 7.03 -25.90
N ARG A 231 -4.79 8.14 -26.51
CA ARG A 231 -5.34 8.15 -27.88
C ARG A 231 -4.37 7.70 -28.98
N LEU A 232 -3.07 7.61 -28.68
CA LEU A 232 -2.05 7.12 -29.62
C LEU A 232 -2.02 5.59 -29.70
N ILE A 233 -2.63 4.89 -28.73
CA ILE A 233 -2.65 3.43 -28.68
C ILE A 233 -3.98 2.93 -29.26
N SER A 234 -3.88 1.98 -30.17
CA SER A 234 -5.06 1.35 -30.77
C SER A 234 -5.93 0.66 -29.71
N LEU A 235 -7.23 0.93 -29.70
CA LEU A 235 -8.19 0.26 -28.82
C LEU A 235 -8.09 -1.27 -28.93
N LYS A 236 -7.86 -1.81 -30.13
CA LYS A 236 -7.67 -3.25 -30.36
C LYS A 236 -6.49 -3.82 -29.55
N LEU A 237 -5.37 -3.07 -29.47
CA LEU A 237 -4.21 -3.50 -28.68
C LEU A 237 -4.53 -3.52 -27.19
N LEU A 238 -5.30 -2.56 -26.71
CA LEU A 238 -5.74 -2.49 -25.32
C LEU A 238 -6.72 -3.61 -24.99
N GLU A 239 -7.69 -3.90 -25.85
CA GLU A 239 -8.63 -5.01 -25.71
C GLU A 239 -7.90 -6.37 -25.69
N VAL A 240 -6.91 -6.56 -26.58
CA VAL A 240 -6.07 -7.76 -26.60
C VAL A 240 -5.27 -7.88 -25.30
N SER A 241 -4.72 -6.78 -24.78
CA SER A 241 -3.98 -6.81 -23.50
C SER A 241 -4.91 -7.21 -22.33
N LEU A 242 -6.13 -6.69 -22.29
CA LEU A 242 -7.13 -7.06 -21.30
C LEU A 242 -7.53 -8.54 -21.41
N ALA A 243 -7.78 -9.02 -22.65
CA ALA A 243 -8.13 -10.42 -22.89
C ALA A 243 -7.01 -11.37 -22.45
N ILE A 244 -5.74 -11.07 -22.81
CA ILE A 244 -4.58 -11.84 -22.34
C ILE A 244 -4.51 -11.84 -20.81
N GLY A 245 -4.77 -10.70 -20.17
CA GLY A 245 -4.75 -10.56 -18.72
C GLY A 245 -5.80 -11.44 -18.04
N ILE A 246 -7.04 -11.39 -18.51
CA ILE A 246 -8.14 -12.20 -17.96
C ILE A 246 -7.86 -13.68 -18.18
N ILE A 247 -7.50 -14.10 -19.40
CA ILE A 247 -7.19 -15.49 -19.74
C ILE A 247 -6.05 -16.01 -18.84
N SER A 248 -5.00 -15.21 -18.66
CA SER A 248 -3.84 -15.59 -17.84
C SER A 248 -4.21 -15.79 -16.38
N LEU A 249 -5.01 -14.89 -15.77
CA LEU A 249 -5.47 -15.03 -14.40
C LEU A 249 -6.45 -16.20 -14.21
N VAL A 250 -7.34 -16.42 -15.17
CA VAL A 250 -8.25 -17.57 -15.15
C VAL A 250 -7.46 -18.88 -15.26
N THR A 251 -6.47 -18.94 -16.16
CA THR A 251 -5.57 -20.09 -16.31
C THR A 251 -4.78 -20.32 -15.02
N TYR A 252 -4.27 -19.24 -14.41
CA TYR A 252 -3.59 -19.33 -13.11
C TYR A 252 -4.48 -19.88 -12.01
N TYR A 253 -5.75 -19.46 -11.93
CA TYR A 253 -6.69 -19.97 -10.93
C TYR A 253 -6.88 -21.49 -11.03
N PHE A 254 -7.11 -22.03 -12.24
CA PHE A 254 -7.26 -23.47 -12.45
C PHE A 254 -5.95 -24.23 -12.21
N TYR A 255 -4.83 -23.66 -12.61
CA TYR A 255 -3.51 -24.22 -12.35
C TYR A 255 -3.21 -24.30 -10.85
N ALA A 256 -3.43 -23.20 -10.11
CA ALA A 256 -3.16 -23.11 -8.67
C ALA A 256 -4.04 -24.06 -7.84
N LYS A 257 -5.29 -24.30 -8.28
CA LYS A 257 -6.22 -25.22 -7.61
C LYS A 257 -5.70 -26.66 -7.58
N ASN A 258 -4.95 -27.07 -8.61
CA ASN A 258 -4.46 -28.43 -8.78
C ASN A 258 -3.00 -28.61 -8.29
N LYS A 259 -2.36 -27.56 -7.78
CA LYS A 259 -0.96 -27.58 -7.35
C LYS A 259 -0.84 -27.66 -5.83
N THR A 260 0.06 -28.51 -5.34
CA THR A 260 0.31 -28.73 -3.91
C THR A 260 0.86 -27.46 -3.22
N TYR A 261 1.80 -26.75 -3.90
CA TYR A 261 2.44 -25.52 -3.41
C TYR A 261 2.34 -24.45 -4.50
N PRO A 262 1.17 -23.83 -4.72
CA PRO A 262 1.05 -22.72 -5.65
C PRO A 262 1.68 -21.46 -5.05
N MET A 263 2.11 -20.52 -5.92
CA MET A 263 2.67 -19.24 -5.48
C MET A 263 1.68 -18.46 -4.61
N ILE A 264 0.39 -18.44 -5.01
CA ILE A 264 -0.71 -17.87 -4.23
C ILE A 264 -1.81 -18.93 -4.14
N SER A 265 -2.16 -19.32 -2.91
CA SER A 265 -3.23 -20.26 -2.65
C SER A 265 -4.57 -19.54 -2.49
N PHE A 266 -5.60 -20.01 -3.18
CA PHE A 266 -6.98 -19.53 -3.03
C PHE A 266 -7.78 -20.32 -1.97
N SER A 267 -7.14 -21.27 -1.25
CA SER A 267 -7.79 -22.06 -0.21
C SER A 267 -8.50 -21.21 0.84
N PRO A 268 -7.94 -20.08 1.34
CA PRO A 268 -8.60 -19.26 2.34
C PRO A 268 -9.97 -18.67 1.90
N PHE A 269 -10.24 -18.57 0.59
CA PHE A 269 -11.55 -18.12 0.10
C PHE A 269 -12.68 -19.12 0.35
N LYS A 270 -12.38 -20.37 0.76
CA LYS A 270 -13.39 -21.30 1.25
C LYS A 270 -14.05 -20.82 2.54
N THR A 271 -13.31 -20.07 3.36
CA THR A 271 -13.83 -19.43 4.58
C THR A 271 -14.65 -18.21 4.20
N HIS A 272 -15.96 -18.26 4.47
CA HIS A 272 -16.91 -17.22 4.05
C HIS A 272 -16.53 -15.82 4.58
N THR A 273 -16.16 -15.72 5.87
CA THR A 273 -15.77 -14.46 6.52
C THR A 273 -14.53 -13.86 5.85
N PHE A 274 -13.51 -14.68 5.56
CA PHE A 274 -12.32 -14.25 4.84
C PHE A 274 -12.67 -13.74 3.44
N LYS A 275 -13.46 -14.50 2.68
CA LYS A 275 -13.88 -14.12 1.33
C LYS A 275 -14.55 -12.74 1.32
N VAL A 276 -15.53 -12.53 2.20
CA VAL A 276 -16.25 -11.24 2.27
C VAL A 276 -15.34 -10.13 2.74
N ALA A 277 -14.47 -10.37 3.73
CA ALA A 277 -13.54 -9.37 4.24
C ALA A 277 -12.54 -8.93 3.17
N VAL A 278 -11.95 -9.86 2.41
CA VAL A 278 -10.96 -9.54 1.36
C VAL A 278 -11.62 -8.85 0.17
N LEU A 279 -12.77 -9.34 -0.32
CA LEU A 279 -13.47 -8.72 -1.46
C LEU A 279 -14.04 -7.34 -1.08
N GLY A 280 -14.61 -7.20 0.11
CA GLY A 280 -15.06 -5.91 0.61
C GLY A 280 -13.89 -4.95 0.83
N SER A 281 -12.73 -5.46 1.30
CA SER A 281 -11.51 -4.69 1.43
C SER A 281 -11.00 -4.19 0.07
N LEU A 282 -10.97 -5.05 -0.95
CA LEU A 282 -10.61 -4.64 -2.31
C LEU A 282 -11.47 -3.46 -2.78
N TRP A 283 -12.79 -3.58 -2.62
CA TRP A 283 -13.75 -2.60 -3.13
C TRP A 283 -13.63 -1.23 -2.43
N ILE A 284 -13.67 -1.19 -1.10
CA ILE A 284 -13.58 0.07 -0.35
C ILE A 284 -12.19 0.73 -0.47
N ARG A 285 -11.12 -0.07 -0.57
CA ARG A 285 -9.75 0.44 -0.71
C ARG A 285 -9.52 1.15 -2.04
N ILE A 286 -10.25 0.83 -3.09
CA ILE A 286 -10.20 1.59 -4.35
C ILE A 286 -10.46 3.07 -4.06
N THR A 287 -11.53 3.40 -3.35
CA THR A 287 -11.85 4.80 -2.99
C THR A 287 -10.83 5.39 -2.01
N VAL A 288 -10.52 4.67 -0.93
CA VAL A 288 -9.70 5.22 0.16
C VAL A 288 -8.27 5.47 -0.29
N ASN A 289 -7.68 4.56 -1.09
CA ASN A 289 -6.32 4.71 -1.59
C ASN A 289 -6.22 5.72 -2.74
N SER A 290 -7.35 6.13 -3.32
CA SER A 290 -7.41 7.23 -4.29
C SER A 290 -7.22 8.60 -3.65
N LEU A 291 -7.65 8.78 -2.40
CA LEU A 291 -7.61 10.09 -1.73
C LEU A 291 -6.21 10.70 -1.64
N PRO A 292 -5.14 9.96 -1.26
CA PRO A 292 -3.78 10.50 -1.25
C PRO A 292 -3.26 10.90 -2.63
N PHE A 293 -3.85 10.40 -3.72
CA PHE A 293 -3.50 10.76 -5.09
C PHE A 293 -4.29 11.96 -5.60
N ILE A 294 -5.64 11.95 -5.45
CA ILE A 294 -6.50 12.97 -6.03
C ILE A 294 -6.50 14.30 -5.26
N LEU A 295 -6.40 14.26 -3.90
CA LEU A 295 -6.46 15.46 -3.08
C LEU A 295 -5.28 16.41 -3.34
N PRO A 296 -4.00 15.97 -3.38
CA PRO A 296 -2.90 16.86 -3.72
C PRO A 296 -3.04 17.51 -5.10
N LEU A 297 -3.56 16.77 -6.08
CA LEU A 297 -3.80 17.28 -7.44
C LEU A 297 -4.87 18.37 -7.43
N LEU A 298 -6.00 18.15 -6.73
CA LEU A 298 -7.05 19.16 -6.58
C LEU A 298 -6.51 20.44 -5.94
N LEU A 299 -5.82 20.30 -4.80
CA LEU A 299 -5.34 21.43 -4.02
C LEU A 299 -4.27 22.25 -4.75
N GLN A 300 -3.39 21.59 -5.52
CA GLN A 300 -2.31 22.28 -6.22
C GLN A 300 -2.74 22.80 -7.58
N ILE A 301 -3.45 22.00 -8.40
CA ILE A 301 -3.78 22.36 -9.77
C ILE A 301 -4.97 23.33 -9.82
N ASN A 302 -6.03 23.09 -9.02
CA ASN A 302 -7.25 23.89 -9.10
C ASN A 302 -7.33 24.98 -8.04
N PHE A 303 -6.83 24.71 -6.81
CA PHE A 303 -6.89 25.72 -5.74
C PHE A 303 -5.62 26.58 -5.69
N GLY A 304 -4.56 26.22 -6.43
CA GLY A 304 -3.32 27.00 -6.51
C GLY A 304 -2.46 26.95 -5.25
N TYR A 305 -2.71 26.01 -4.32
CA TYR A 305 -1.88 25.86 -3.13
C TYR A 305 -0.50 25.31 -3.50
N SER A 306 0.54 25.74 -2.75
CA SER A 306 1.86 25.11 -2.85
C SER A 306 1.83 23.66 -2.43
N ALA A 307 2.83 22.88 -2.83
CA ALA A 307 2.96 21.48 -2.43
C ALA A 307 3.05 21.34 -0.90
N PHE A 308 3.71 22.30 -0.20
CA PHE A 308 3.80 22.33 1.26
C PHE A 308 2.43 22.54 1.93
N ILE A 309 1.67 23.54 1.48
CA ILE A 309 0.32 23.82 2.02
C ILE A 309 -0.60 22.64 1.74
N SER A 310 -0.54 22.06 0.54
CA SER A 310 -1.30 20.86 0.20
C SER A 310 -0.98 19.69 1.13
N GLY A 311 0.31 19.44 1.39
CA GLY A 311 0.76 18.42 2.34
C GLY A 311 0.28 18.69 3.78
N LEU A 312 0.33 19.96 4.22
CA LEU A 312 -0.14 20.38 5.54
C LEU A 312 -1.66 20.17 5.70
N LEU A 313 -2.46 20.44 4.67
CA LEU A 313 -3.90 20.23 4.67
C LEU A 313 -4.29 18.75 4.64
N ILE A 314 -3.43 17.88 4.13
CA ILE A 314 -3.65 16.42 4.12
C ILE A 314 -3.11 15.76 5.41
N LEU A 315 -2.19 16.39 6.15
CA LEU A 315 -1.67 15.84 7.41
C LEU A 315 -2.77 15.40 8.39
N PRO A 316 -3.89 16.13 8.58
CA PRO A 316 -4.99 15.69 9.43
C PRO A 316 -5.56 14.31 9.04
N TYR A 317 -5.52 13.90 7.77
CA TYR A 317 -5.89 12.54 7.35
C TYR A 317 -5.00 11.49 8.05
N GLY A 318 -3.70 11.70 8.06
CA GLY A 318 -2.76 10.83 8.79
C GLY A 318 -3.00 10.81 10.30
N LEU A 319 -3.28 11.97 10.89
CA LEU A 319 -3.63 12.07 12.31
C LEU A 319 -4.92 11.32 12.62
N GLY A 320 -5.92 11.40 11.75
CA GLY A 320 -7.15 10.62 11.83
C GLY A 320 -6.90 9.11 11.80
N LEU A 321 -6.01 8.64 10.90
CA LEU A 321 -5.62 7.22 10.84
C LEU A 321 -5.05 6.72 12.17
N ILE A 322 -4.24 7.53 12.85
CA ILE A 322 -3.62 7.18 14.13
C ILE A 322 -4.67 7.25 15.26
N SER A 323 -5.50 8.29 15.28
CA SER A 323 -6.49 8.54 16.34
C SER A 323 -7.56 7.44 16.44
N ALA A 324 -7.87 6.78 15.35
CA ALA A 324 -8.84 5.67 15.32
C ALA A 324 -8.49 4.53 16.29
N LYS A 325 -7.21 4.31 16.60
CA LYS A 325 -6.75 3.26 17.51
C LYS A 325 -7.31 3.39 18.92
N PHE A 326 -7.56 4.62 19.37
CA PHE A 326 -8.09 4.89 20.69
C PHE A 326 -9.59 4.59 20.81
N ILE A 327 -10.30 4.60 19.69
CA ILE A 327 -11.77 4.54 19.64
C ILE A 327 -12.27 3.16 19.20
N ILE A 328 -11.49 2.47 18.35
CA ILE A 328 -11.95 1.26 17.64
C ILE A 328 -12.39 0.14 18.58
N LYS A 329 -11.68 -0.07 19.69
CA LYS A 329 -11.99 -1.14 20.64
C LYS A 329 -13.39 -0.93 21.26
N SER A 330 -13.70 0.29 21.69
CA SER A 330 -15.02 0.65 22.23
C SER A 330 -16.09 0.53 21.17
N LEU A 331 -15.83 1.03 19.95
CA LEU A 331 -16.78 1.00 18.85
C LEU A 331 -17.13 -0.43 18.42
N LEU A 332 -16.13 -1.32 18.34
CA LEU A 332 -16.33 -2.74 18.02
C LEU A 332 -17.15 -3.46 19.12
N ARG A 333 -16.93 -3.11 20.38
CA ARG A 333 -17.71 -3.67 21.51
C ARG A 333 -19.20 -3.28 21.43
N TYR A 334 -19.51 -2.03 21.06
CA TYR A 334 -20.89 -1.54 20.99
C TYR A 334 -21.62 -1.95 19.71
N LEU A 335 -21.00 -1.85 18.55
CA LEU A 335 -21.64 -2.04 17.26
C LEU A 335 -21.39 -3.41 16.65
N GLY A 336 -20.28 -4.07 16.99
CA GLY A 336 -19.82 -5.30 16.37
C GLY A 336 -19.27 -5.08 14.94
N TYR A 337 -18.54 -6.05 14.44
CA TYR A 337 -17.86 -5.95 13.13
C TYR A 337 -18.81 -5.69 11.96
N ARG A 338 -19.92 -6.43 11.89
CA ARG A 338 -20.86 -6.33 10.76
C ARG A 338 -21.46 -4.94 10.62
N ARG A 339 -21.94 -4.34 11.73
CA ARG A 339 -22.56 -3.00 11.70
C ARG A 339 -21.53 -1.93 11.30
N ILE A 340 -20.32 -1.99 11.85
CA ILE A 340 -19.25 -1.07 11.49
C ILE A 340 -18.96 -1.14 10.01
N LEU A 341 -18.78 -2.36 9.45
CA LEU A 341 -18.47 -2.55 8.04
C LEU A 341 -19.61 -2.20 7.09
N LEU A 342 -20.84 -2.10 7.57
CA LEU A 342 -21.99 -1.61 6.79
C LEU A 342 -22.14 -0.07 6.85
N ILE A 343 -21.91 0.52 8.03
CA ILE A 343 -22.13 1.96 8.24
C ILE A 343 -20.93 2.78 7.72
N ASN A 344 -19.71 2.34 8.02
CA ASN A 344 -18.50 3.09 7.66
C ASN A 344 -18.34 3.39 6.17
N PRO A 345 -18.60 2.46 5.22
CA PRO A 345 -18.51 2.77 3.80
C PRO A 345 -19.48 3.88 3.39
N CYS A 346 -20.66 3.94 3.99
CA CYS A 346 -21.61 5.04 3.75
C CYS A 346 -21.07 6.38 4.28
N ILE A 347 -20.45 6.38 5.47
CA ILE A 347 -19.80 7.58 6.02
C ILE A 347 -18.63 8.01 5.13
N ILE A 348 -17.79 7.07 4.69
CA ILE A 348 -16.69 7.35 3.75
C ILE A 348 -17.26 7.94 2.46
N ALA A 349 -18.32 7.35 1.90
CA ALA A 349 -18.97 7.85 0.70
C ALA A 349 -19.50 9.28 0.88
N LEU A 350 -20.11 9.61 2.02
CA LEU A 350 -20.57 10.96 2.32
C LEU A 350 -19.41 11.95 2.43
N ILE A 351 -18.32 11.60 3.09
CA ILE A 351 -17.13 12.45 3.18
C ILE A 351 -16.51 12.68 1.81
N VAL A 352 -16.38 11.61 1.01
CA VAL A 352 -15.84 11.70 -0.37
C VAL A 352 -16.77 12.51 -1.26
N LEU A 353 -18.08 12.37 -1.11
CA LEU A 353 -19.05 13.20 -1.81
C LEU A 353 -18.93 14.67 -1.40
N TYR A 354 -18.61 14.96 -0.14
CA TYR A 354 -18.40 16.34 0.31
C TYR A 354 -17.16 16.97 -0.33
N PHE A 355 -16.08 16.17 -0.60
CA PHE A 355 -14.95 16.66 -1.39
C PHE A 355 -15.35 17.10 -2.81
N ALA A 356 -16.43 16.54 -3.38
CA ALA A 356 -16.95 16.96 -4.68
C ALA A 356 -17.55 18.39 -4.67
N TYR A 357 -17.84 18.97 -3.51
CA TYR A 357 -18.36 20.34 -3.39
C TYR A 357 -17.31 21.37 -3.00
N LEU A 358 -16.06 20.94 -2.79
CA LEU A 358 -14.97 21.87 -2.47
C LEU A 358 -14.64 22.75 -3.68
N ASN A 359 -14.38 24.01 -3.38
CA ASN A 359 -13.96 25.00 -4.37
C ASN A 359 -12.81 25.86 -3.80
N PRO A 360 -12.14 26.70 -4.60
CA PRO A 360 -11.00 27.51 -4.14
C PRO A 360 -11.34 28.47 -2.99
N MET A 361 -12.61 28.78 -2.75
CA MET A 361 -13.11 29.62 -1.64
C MET A 361 -13.40 28.80 -0.37
N SER A 362 -13.31 27.50 -0.44
CA SER A 362 -13.59 26.62 0.73
C SER A 362 -12.61 26.90 1.85
N SER A 363 -13.12 26.94 3.09
CA SER A 363 -12.28 27.16 4.28
C SER A 363 -11.22 26.07 4.42
N ILE A 364 -9.98 26.49 4.71
CA ILE A 364 -8.86 25.61 5.03
C ILE A 364 -9.19 24.67 6.21
N PHE A 365 -9.91 25.19 7.22
CA PHE A 365 -10.35 24.40 8.37
C PHE A 365 -11.34 23.31 7.98
N LEU A 366 -12.22 23.59 7.01
CA LEU A 366 -13.16 22.57 6.50
C LEU A 366 -12.42 21.44 5.79
N ILE A 367 -11.44 21.77 4.94
CA ILE A 367 -10.62 20.77 4.24
C ILE A 367 -9.87 19.89 5.25
N ALA A 368 -9.22 20.51 6.24
CA ALA A 368 -8.50 19.81 7.29
C ALA A 368 -9.42 18.90 8.13
N PHE A 369 -10.61 19.39 8.48
CA PHE A 369 -11.63 18.63 9.20
C PHE A 369 -12.09 17.41 8.41
N LEU A 370 -12.44 17.57 7.15
CA LEU A 370 -12.84 16.46 6.27
C LEU A 370 -11.71 15.42 6.12
N CYS A 371 -10.47 15.87 5.95
CA CYS A 371 -9.30 14.99 5.90
C CYS A 371 -9.16 14.20 7.20
N PHE A 372 -9.27 14.83 8.36
CA PHE A 372 -9.18 14.16 9.66
C PHE A 372 -10.23 13.06 9.81
N PHE A 373 -11.49 13.40 9.55
CA PHE A 373 -12.58 12.44 9.65
C PHE A 373 -12.48 11.32 8.61
N ALA A 374 -12.07 11.63 7.39
CA ALA A 374 -11.77 10.61 6.37
C ALA A 374 -10.73 9.61 6.89
N GLY A 375 -9.60 10.08 7.42
CA GLY A 375 -8.56 9.22 7.98
C GLY A 375 -9.07 8.36 9.14
N LEU A 376 -9.81 8.96 10.07
CA LEU A 376 -10.37 8.27 11.24
C LEU A 376 -11.29 7.13 10.83
N VAL A 377 -12.27 7.40 9.96
CA VAL A 377 -13.25 6.39 9.50
C VAL A 377 -12.58 5.31 8.65
N CYS A 378 -11.61 5.68 7.80
CA CYS A 378 -10.83 4.74 7.01
C CYS A 378 -10.03 3.77 7.89
N SER A 379 -9.40 4.25 8.96
CA SER A 379 -8.63 3.41 9.88
C SER A 379 -9.52 2.44 10.64
N ILE A 380 -10.71 2.86 11.08
CA ILE A 380 -11.72 1.97 11.69
C ILE A 380 -12.11 0.87 10.71
N GLN A 381 -12.37 1.23 9.46
CA GLN A 381 -12.71 0.28 8.38
C GLN A 381 -11.60 -0.75 8.18
N PHE A 382 -10.35 -0.29 8.00
CA PHE A 382 -9.20 -1.16 7.73
C PHE A 382 -8.90 -2.10 8.90
N SER A 383 -8.92 -1.60 10.12
CA SER A 383 -8.65 -2.42 11.30
C SER A 383 -9.72 -3.50 11.50
N SER A 384 -11.00 -3.16 11.25
CA SER A 384 -12.09 -4.13 11.33
C SER A 384 -11.96 -5.24 10.29
N MET A 385 -11.63 -4.89 9.04
CA MET A 385 -11.39 -5.87 7.97
C MET A 385 -10.16 -6.73 8.25
N GLN A 386 -9.07 -6.12 8.74
CA GLN A 386 -7.83 -6.84 9.06
C GLN A 386 -8.07 -7.94 10.10
N THR A 387 -8.87 -7.66 11.13
CA THR A 387 -9.21 -8.67 12.14
C THR A 387 -10.06 -9.79 11.55
N LEU A 388 -11.07 -9.47 10.72
CA LEU A 388 -11.93 -10.48 10.10
C LEU A 388 -11.19 -11.38 9.11
N ASN A 389 -10.08 -10.91 8.53
CA ASN A 389 -9.25 -11.75 7.65
C ASN A 389 -8.65 -12.97 8.36
N TYR A 390 -8.59 -12.98 9.71
CA TYR A 390 -7.92 -14.07 10.42
C TYR A 390 -8.80 -14.80 11.43
N ILE A 391 -10.00 -14.28 11.74
CA ILE A 391 -10.81 -14.71 12.87
C ILE A 391 -11.29 -16.16 12.74
N ASP A 392 -11.68 -16.56 11.53
CA ASP A 392 -12.23 -17.90 11.23
C ASP A 392 -11.23 -18.75 10.42
N ILE A 393 -9.97 -18.31 10.27
CA ILE A 393 -8.92 -19.04 9.54
C ILE A 393 -8.18 -19.96 10.50
N GLN A 394 -8.00 -21.22 10.10
CA GLN A 394 -7.20 -22.20 10.85
C GLN A 394 -5.73 -21.77 10.90
N ASP A 395 -5.04 -22.10 12.01
CA ASP A 395 -3.64 -21.67 12.23
C ASP A 395 -2.71 -22.10 11.10
N GLN A 396 -2.94 -23.25 10.49
CA GLN A 396 -2.15 -23.79 9.38
C GLN A 396 -2.31 -22.97 8.08
N GLU A 397 -3.46 -22.32 7.88
CA GLU A 397 -3.76 -21.52 6.69
C GLU A 397 -3.49 -20.02 6.88
N LYS A 398 -3.17 -19.55 8.10
CA LYS A 398 -2.95 -18.11 8.39
C LYS A 398 -1.87 -17.48 7.53
N SER A 399 -0.81 -18.19 7.21
CA SER A 399 0.26 -17.70 6.35
C SER A 399 -0.22 -17.45 4.91
N GLN A 400 -0.98 -18.41 4.35
CA GLN A 400 -1.57 -18.29 3.02
C GLN A 400 -2.63 -17.19 2.96
N ALA A 401 -3.47 -17.08 4.00
CA ALA A 401 -4.46 -16.01 4.13
C ALA A 401 -3.80 -14.62 4.21
N SER A 402 -2.69 -14.49 4.95
CA SER A 402 -1.93 -13.24 5.04
C SER A 402 -1.33 -12.84 3.69
N SER A 403 -0.73 -13.78 2.97
CA SER A 403 -0.17 -13.54 1.64
C SER A 403 -1.25 -13.10 0.66
N LEU A 404 -2.36 -13.85 0.59
CA LEU A 404 -3.47 -13.54 -0.30
C LEU A 404 -4.11 -12.19 0.02
N ALA A 405 -4.38 -11.88 1.30
CA ALA A 405 -4.92 -10.60 1.73
C ALA A 405 -3.98 -9.43 1.37
N SER A 406 -2.66 -9.60 1.53
CA SER A 406 -1.67 -8.57 1.18
C SER A 406 -1.63 -8.30 -0.32
N VAL A 407 -1.70 -9.33 -1.16
CA VAL A 407 -1.79 -9.19 -2.62
C VAL A 407 -3.05 -8.41 -3.01
N PHE A 408 -4.22 -8.77 -2.47
CA PHE A 408 -5.46 -8.04 -2.74
C PHE A 408 -5.42 -6.59 -2.23
N GLN A 409 -4.75 -6.34 -1.12
CA GLN A 409 -4.54 -4.98 -0.60
C GLN A 409 -3.72 -4.13 -1.56
N GLN A 410 -2.60 -4.64 -2.08
CA GLN A 410 -1.76 -3.91 -3.02
C GLN A 410 -2.44 -3.75 -4.39
N LEU A 411 -3.18 -4.76 -4.85
CA LEU A 411 -4.03 -4.64 -6.04
C LEU A 411 -5.05 -3.51 -5.89
N ALA A 412 -5.70 -3.41 -4.73
CA ALA A 412 -6.67 -2.34 -4.48
C ALA A 412 -6.03 -0.94 -4.50
N MET A 413 -4.78 -0.80 -4.01
CA MET A 413 -4.04 0.46 -4.10
C MET A 413 -3.76 0.83 -5.56
N ASN A 414 -3.28 -0.13 -6.33
CA ASN A 414 -3.00 0.06 -7.76
C ASN A 414 -4.27 0.44 -8.54
N LEU A 415 -5.36 -0.34 -8.36
CA LEU A 415 -6.65 -0.07 -8.98
C LEU A 415 -7.21 1.31 -8.58
N GLY A 416 -7.04 1.71 -7.33
CA GLY A 416 -7.48 3.02 -6.83
C GLY A 416 -6.84 4.15 -7.62
N VAL A 417 -5.52 4.13 -7.79
CA VAL A 417 -4.79 5.15 -8.57
C VAL A 417 -5.18 5.12 -10.04
N CYS A 418 -5.22 3.93 -10.66
CA CYS A 418 -5.59 3.78 -12.07
C CYS A 418 -7.01 4.29 -12.35
N LEU A 419 -8.00 3.84 -11.58
CA LEU A 419 -9.40 4.22 -11.78
C LEU A 419 -9.65 5.69 -11.51
N THR A 420 -8.95 6.28 -10.54
CA THR A 420 -9.02 7.73 -10.28
C THR A 420 -8.45 8.52 -11.44
N ALA A 421 -7.29 8.16 -11.95
CA ALA A 421 -6.70 8.84 -13.08
C ALA A 421 -7.57 8.71 -14.34
N LEU A 422 -8.13 7.51 -14.60
CA LEU A 422 -9.08 7.29 -15.69
C LEU A 422 -10.36 8.11 -15.53
N SER A 423 -10.92 8.21 -14.32
CA SER A 423 -12.11 9.02 -14.06
C SER A 423 -11.84 10.51 -14.29
N LEU A 424 -10.67 11.01 -13.82
CA LEU A 424 -10.26 12.39 -14.06
C LEU A 424 -10.12 12.69 -15.55
N GLU A 425 -9.52 11.78 -16.33
CA GLU A 425 -9.40 11.91 -17.79
C GLU A 425 -10.77 11.86 -18.49
N PHE A 426 -11.59 10.88 -18.11
CA PHE A 426 -12.92 10.66 -18.71
C PHE A 426 -13.85 11.88 -18.52
N PHE A 427 -13.86 12.47 -17.33
CA PHE A 427 -14.67 13.63 -17.01
C PHE A 427 -14.00 14.96 -17.40
N ASN A 428 -12.74 14.94 -17.83
CA ASN A 428 -12.03 16.13 -18.25
C ASN A 428 -12.39 16.49 -19.70
N VAL A 429 -13.59 17.08 -19.87
CA VAL A 429 -13.99 17.62 -21.17
C VAL A 429 -13.21 18.92 -21.39
N PRO A 430 -12.37 19.03 -22.45
CA PRO A 430 -11.62 20.24 -22.70
C PRO A 430 -12.57 21.36 -23.11
N LEU A 431 -12.77 22.31 -22.21
CA LEU A 431 -13.55 23.54 -22.48
C LEU A 431 -12.82 24.48 -23.46
N GLN A 432 -11.51 24.30 -23.64
CA GLN A 432 -10.67 24.97 -24.63
C GLN A 432 -9.53 24.04 -25.08
N PRO A 433 -9.21 23.97 -26.40
CA PRO A 433 -8.19 23.04 -26.93
C PRO A 433 -6.76 23.28 -26.43
N GLN A 434 -6.48 24.41 -25.80
CA GLN A 434 -5.13 24.86 -25.40
C GLN A 434 -4.83 24.73 -23.90
N LYS A 435 -5.78 24.36 -23.03
CA LYS A 435 -5.51 24.18 -21.57
C LYS A 435 -5.45 22.71 -21.21
N THR A 436 -4.22 22.23 -21.00
CA THR A 436 -3.89 20.89 -20.46
C THR A 436 -4.23 20.73 -18.97
N LEU A 437 -4.90 21.71 -18.35
CA LEU A 437 -5.26 21.69 -16.94
C LEU A 437 -6.52 20.81 -16.71
N ILE A 438 -6.43 19.95 -15.72
CA ILE A 438 -7.57 19.14 -15.28
C ILE A 438 -8.64 20.08 -14.72
N SER A 439 -9.86 20.04 -15.27
CA SER A 439 -10.95 20.93 -14.87
C SER A 439 -11.45 20.59 -13.46
N LEU A 440 -11.94 21.60 -12.74
CA LEU A 440 -12.58 21.39 -11.42
C LEU A 440 -13.77 20.42 -11.52
N HIS A 441 -14.52 20.49 -12.63
CA HIS A 441 -15.62 19.58 -12.93
C HIS A 441 -15.16 18.12 -12.98
N ALA A 442 -13.98 17.83 -13.56
CA ALA A 442 -13.44 16.48 -13.59
C ALA A 442 -13.14 15.96 -12.17
N PHE A 443 -12.62 16.80 -11.29
CA PHE A 443 -12.41 16.42 -9.88
C PHE A 443 -13.74 16.14 -9.17
N HIS A 444 -14.74 17.02 -9.31
CA HIS A 444 -16.05 16.84 -8.70
C HIS A 444 -16.70 15.52 -9.13
N SER A 445 -16.74 15.28 -10.46
CA SER A 445 -17.32 14.05 -11.01
C SER A 445 -16.54 12.79 -10.58
N SER A 446 -15.22 12.87 -10.48
CA SER A 446 -14.40 11.77 -9.99
C SER A 446 -14.64 11.48 -8.51
N PHE A 447 -14.84 12.49 -7.67
CA PHE A 447 -15.23 12.27 -6.27
C PHE A 447 -16.62 11.64 -6.15
N VAL A 448 -17.59 12.06 -6.98
CA VAL A 448 -18.91 11.40 -7.03
C VAL A 448 -18.78 9.93 -7.43
N PHE A 449 -18.00 9.63 -8.48
CA PHE A 449 -17.72 8.26 -8.88
C PHE A 449 -17.10 7.44 -7.73
N LEU A 450 -16.08 7.97 -7.06
CA LEU A 450 -15.43 7.31 -5.92
C LEU A 450 -16.38 7.12 -4.73
N ALA A 451 -17.27 8.08 -4.47
CA ALA A 451 -18.28 7.96 -3.44
C ALA A 451 -19.27 6.82 -3.74
N LEU A 452 -19.69 6.68 -5.00
CA LEU A 452 -20.53 5.56 -5.44
C LEU A 452 -19.83 4.21 -5.29
N VAL A 453 -18.53 4.13 -5.63
CA VAL A 453 -17.71 2.93 -5.41
C VAL A 453 -17.63 2.61 -3.92
N ALA A 454 -17.40 3.59 -3.04
CA ALA A 454 -17.38 3.38 -1.60
C ALA A 454 -18.73 2.86 -1.09
N ALA A 455 -19.83 3.50 -1.47
CA ALA A 455 -21.17 3.10 -1.06
C ALA A 455 -21.52 1.68 -1.53
N SER A 456 -21.15 1.32 -2.77
CA SER A 456 -21.43 -0.02 -3.33
C SER A 456 -20.69 -1.15 -2.59
N SER A 457 -19.59 -0.84 -1.88
CA SER A 457 -18.89 -1.84 -1.05
C SER A 457 -19.76 -2.41 0.07
N THR A 458 -20.79 -1.68 0.52
CA THR A 458 -21.77 -2.17 1.50
C THR A 458 -22.50 -3.42 1.04
N ILE A 459 -22.71 -3.57 -0.28
CA ILE A 459 -23.37 -4.76 -0.87
C ILE A 459 -22.53 -6.01 -0.55
N VAL A 460 -21.21 -5.91 -0.63
CA VAL A 460 -20.31 -7.02 -0.29
C VAL A 460 -20.38 -7.31 1.21
N PHE A 461 -20.37 -6.29 2.06
CA PHE A 461 -20.40 -6.48 3.52
C PHE A 461 -21.76 -6.95 4.04
N GLN A 462 -22.86 -6.75 3.31
CA GLN A 462 -24.17 -7.34 3.65
C GLN A 462 -24.14 -8.87 3.69
N MET A 463 -23.24 -9.50 2.91
CA MET A 463 -23.05 -10.95 2.90
C MET A 463 -22.45 -11.49 4.20
N LEU A 464 -21.90 -10.64 5.10
CA LEU A 464 -21.40 -11.06 6.41
C LEU A 464 -22.53 -11.58 7.29
N LYS A 465 -22.31 -12.74 7.95
CA LYS A 465 -23.23 -13.28 8.95
C LYS A 465 -23.34 -12.32 10.14
N LYS A 466 -24.52 -12.27 10.78
CA LYS A 466 -24.75 -11.43 11.99
C LYS A 466 -23.80 -11.79 13.16
N THR A 467 -23.37 -13.03 13.22
CA THR A 467 -22.47 -13.59 14.24
C THR A 467 -20.98 -13.42 13.91
N ALA A 468 -20.62 -12.85 12.73
CA ALA A 468 -19.22 -12.71 12.33
C ALA A 468 -18.43 -11.90 13.36
N GLY A 469 -17.38 -12.48 13.90
CA GLY A 469 -16.47 -11.83 14.85
C GLY A 469 -16.95 -11.73 16.29
N LEU A 470 -18.11 -12.28 16.68
CA LEU A 470 -18.59 -12.22 18.05
C LEU A 470 -17.63 -12.93 19.03
N ASN A 471 -17.04 -14.05 18.62
CA ASN A 471 -16.10 -14.80 19.45
C ASN A 471 -14.83 -13.99 19.81
N ALA A 472 -14.39 -13.11 18.93
CA ALA A 472 -13.23 -12.25 19.21
C ALA A 472 -13.55 -11.09 20.16
N LEU A 473 -14.81 -10.68 20.27
CA LEU A 473 -15.22 -9.61 21.18
C LEU A 473 -15.34 -10.10 22.64
N GLN A 474 -15.49 -11.41 22.84
CA GLN A 474 -15.54 -12.02 24.17
C GLN A 474 -14.16 -12.23 24.80
N THR A 475 -13.10 -12.24 24.00
CA THR A 475 -11.71 -12.50 24.45
C THR A 475 -10.88 -11.22 24.62
N THR A 476 -11.43 -10.03 24.29
CA THR A 476 -10.81 -8.70 24.43
C THR A 476 -11.51 -7.85 25.47
#